data_91389cb0bc918aa105d4bd759c93c66a
#
_entry.id   91389cb0bc918aa105d4bd759c93c66a
#
_cell.length_a   1.000
_cell.length_b   1.000
_cell.length_c   1.000
_cell.angle_alpha   90.00
_cell.angle_beta   90.00
_cell.angle_gamma   90.00
#
_symmetry.space_group_name_H-M   'P 1'
#
loop_
_entity.id
_entity.type
_entity.pdbx_description
1 polymer ?
#
loop_
_entity_poly.entity_id
_entity_poly.type
_entity_poly.pdbx_seq_one_letter_code
_entity_poly.pdbx_strand_id
1 'polypeptide(L)'
;FTLQMATKAAEMRSEGIDVINFSVGEPDFNTPQHIRDAAKDAMDQGYTKYTAGPGMIELRDAICVKLKRENGISYDLSNVLVSNGEKQSLYTACQALFNPGDSVVAFSPYWVSFPEFIKMADAKPIIVDTLPDNNFEPDFVDLESKLDKNIKGVIINSPSNPTGGVWSN
;
A
#
# COMPACT_ATOMS: atom_id res chain seq x y z
N PHE A 1 11.09 -7.55 -8.89
CA PHE A 1 12.08 -8.13 -7.95
C PHE A 1 11.44 -9.20 -7.06
N THR A 2 10.39 -8.88 -6.29
CA THR A 2 9.74 -9.82 -5.33
C THR A 2 9.22 -11.10 -6.01
N LEU A 3 8.56 -10.98 -7.17
CA LEU A 3 8.10 -12.15 -7.93
C LEU A 3 9.26 -13.01 -8.43
N GLN A 4 10.36 -12.40 -8.86
CA GLN A 4 11.56 -13.14 -9.28
C GLN A 4 12.17 -13.96 -8.13
N MET A 5 12.19 -13.39 -6.93
CA MET A 5 12.68 -14.10 -5.73
C MET A 5 11.76 -15.27 -5.35
N ALA A 6 10.43 -15.07 -5.43
CA ALA A 6 9.47 -16.14 -5.19
C ALA A 6 9.61 -17.29 -6.23
N THR A 7 9.77 -16.94 -7.50
CA THR A 7 10.02 -17.93 -8.58
C THR A 7 11.31 -18.70 -8.31
N LYS A 8 12.40 -18.00 -7.97
CA LYS A 8 13.68 -18.64 -7.66
C LYS A 8 13.59 -19.59 -6.47
N ALA A 9 12.89 -19.19 -5.40
CA ALA A 9 12.66 -20.06 -4.25
C ALA A 9 11.84 -21.32 -4.63
N ALA A 10 10.86 -21.19 -5.51
CA ALA A 10 10.08 -22.32 -6.00
C ALA A 10 10.91 -23.28 -6.86
N GLU A 11 11.75 -22.76 -7.76
CA GLU A 11 12.70 -23.55 -8.56
C GLU A 11 13.64 -24.36 -7.66
N MET A 12 14.28 -23.71 -6.69
CA MET A 12 15.19 -24.37 -5.75
C MET A 12 14.50 -25.48 -4.95
N ARG A 13 13.25 -25.26 -4.51
CA ARG A 13 12.45 -26.31 -3.85
C ARG A 13 12.16 -27.49 -4.77
N SER A 14 11.87 -27.23 -6.06
CA SER A 14 11.65 -28.32 -7.04
C SER A 14 12.89 -29.17 -7.30
N GLU A 15 14.08 -28.59 -7.07
CA GLU A 15 15.38 -29.26 -7.12
C GLU A 15 15.73 -30.02 -5.81
N GLY A 16 14.82 -30.02 -4.84
CA GLY A 16 15.00 -30.69 -3.55
C GLY A 16 15.80 -29.89 -2.52
N ILE A 17 16.07 -28.63 -2.76
CA ILE A 17 16.77 -27.75 -1.84
C ILE A 17 15.78 -27.26 -0.76
N ASP A 18 16.15 -27.42 0.51
CA ASP A 18 15.36 -26.86 1.62
C ASP A 18 15.56 -25.35 1.69
N VAL A 19 14.53 -24.61 1.25
CA VAL A 19 14.55 -23.14 1.17
C VAL A 19 13.56 -22.53 2.14
N ILE A 20 14.06 -21.70 3.04
CA ILE A 20 13.24 -20.81 3.87
C ILE A 20 12.92 -19.55 3.04
N ASN A 21 11.64 -19.35 2.72
CA ASN A 21 11.21 -18.29 1.83
C ASN A 21 10.54 -17.14 2.60
N PHE A 22 11.17 -15.96 2.58
CA PHE A 22 10.65 -14.70 3.14
C PHE A 22 10.33 -13.65 2.07
N SER A 23 10.22 -14.04 0.80
CA SER A 23 10.04 -13.09 -0.30
C SER A 23 8.63 -12.55 -0.45
N VAL A 24 7.61 -13.28 0.04
CA VAL A 24 6.19 -12.89 -0.03
C VAL A 24 5.55 -13.13 1.33
N GLY A 25 4.84 -12.11 1.83
CA GLY A 25 4.00 -12.23 3.01
C GLY A 25 2.53 -12.35 2.61
N GLU A 26 1.88 -13.42 3.04
CA GLU A 26 0.44 -13.62 2.90
C GLU A 26 -0.10 -14.33 4.14
N PRO A 27 -1.38 -14.12 4.52
CA PRO A 27 -2.00 -14.88 5.59
C PRO A 27 -2.03 -16.38 5.24
N ASP A 28 -1.67 -17.24 6.20
CA ASP A 28 -1.78 -18.69 6.07
C ASP A 28 -3.22 -19.22 6.30
N PHE A 29 -4.11 -18.37 6.82
CA PHE A 29 -5.53 -18.65 6.97
C PHE A 29 -6.30 -18.36 5.69
N ASN A 30 -7.26 -19.20 5.37
CA ASN A 30 -8.23 -18.91 4.33
C ASN A 30 -9.11 -17.70 4.71
N THR A 31 -9.62 -17.00 3.71
CA THR A 31 -10.66 -15.97 3.92
C THR A 31 -11.81 -16.56 4.76
N PRO A 32 -12.30 -15.86 5.80
CA PRO A 32 -13.38 -16.32 6.66
C PRO A 32 -14.59 -16.81 5.87
N GLN A 33 -15.23 -17.88 6.37
CA GLN A 33 -16.29 -18.58 5.63
C GLN A 33 -17.43 -17.63 5.23
N HIS A 34 -17.91 -16.79 6.16
CA HIS A 34 -19.02 -15.87 5.88
C HIS A 34 -18.71 -14.86 4.76
N ILE A 35 -17.44 -14.45 4.60
CA ILE A 35 -17.01 -13.55 3.51
C ILE A 35 -17.02 -14.30 2.18
N ARG A 36 -16.53 -15.56 2.17
CA ARG A 36 -16.56 -16.40 0.97
C ARG A 36 -17.99 -16.72 0.52
N ASP A 37 -18.89 -16.96 1.47
CA ASP A 37 -20.29 -17.24 1.17
C ASP A 37 -20.98 -15.99 0.63
N ALA A 38 -20.78 -14.82 1.23
CA ALA A 38 -21.28 -13.56 0.70
C ALA A 38 -20.80 -13.28 -0.74
N ALA A 39 -19.55 -13.62 -1.06
CA ALA A 39 -19.04 -13.46 -2.43
C ALA A 39 -19.74 -14.41 -3.43
N LYS A 40 -20.00 -15.68 -3.04
CA LYS A 40 -20.76 -16.63 -3.86
C LYS A 40 -22.18 -16.15 -4.10
N ASP A 41 -22.86 -15.73 -3.03
CA ASP A 41 -24.23 -15.21 -3.09
C ASP A 41 -24.31 -13.98 -4.01
N ALA A 42 -23.35 -13.08 -3.94
CA ALA A 42 -23.27 -11.91 -4.82
C ALA A 42 -23.11 -12.32 -6.30
N MET A 43 -22.27 -13.32 -6.59
CA MET A 43 -22.13 -13.83 -7.96
C MET A 43 -23.45 -14.45 -8.45
N ASP A 44 -24.12 -15.26 -7.62
CA ASP A 44 -25.39 -15.91 -7.96
C ASP A 44 -26.51 -14.89 -8.17
N GLN A 45 -26.46 -13.75 -7.45
CA GLN A 45 -27.36 -12.61 -7.62
C GLN A 45 -27.03 -11.72 -8.83
N GLY A 46 -25.97 -12.03 -9.58
CA GLY A 46 -25.59 -11.32 -10.79
C GLY A 46 -24.77 -10.05 -10.59
N TYR A 47 -24.12 -9.88 -9.44
CA TYR A 47 -23.14 -8.79 -9.23
C TYR A 47 -21.84 -9.03 -10.01
N THR A 48 -22.00 -9.21 -11.32
CA THR A 48 -20.92 -9.51 -12.29
C THR A 48 -20.85 -8.50 -13.42
N LYS A 49 -21.48 -7.34 -13.24
CA LYS A 49 -21.56 -6.25 -14.24
C LYS A 49 -20.69 -5.08 -13.81
N TYR A 50 -20.56 -4.10 -14.71
CA TYR A 50 -19.89 -2.84 -14.39
C TYR A 50 -20.53 -2.14 -13.20
N THR A 51 -19.69 -1.54 -12.36
CA THR A 51 -20.10 -0.66 -11.27
C THR A 51 -19.85 0.80 -11.65
N ALA A 52 -20.34 1.73 -10.83
CA ALA A 52 -19.94 3.13 -10.94
C ALA A 52 -18.42 3.30 -10.79
N GLY A 53 -17.81 4.27 -11.46
CA GLY A 53 -16.38 4.51 -11.43
C GLY A 53 -15.74 4.57 -10.04
N PRO A 54 -16.35 5.26 -9.04
CA PRO A 54 -15.84 5.27 -7.69
C PRO A 54 -16.07 3.98 -6.89
N GLY A 55 -16.79 3.01 -7.41
CA GLY A 55 -17.21 1.79 -6.73
C GLY A 55 -18.66 1.81 -6.27
N MET A 56 -19.14 0.67 -5.79
CA MET A 56 -20.51 0.49 -5.31
C MET A 56 -20.81 1.42 -4.13
N ILE A 57 -21.99 2.03 -4.13
CA ILE A 57 -22.41 2.98 -3.08
C ILE A 57 -22.43 2.29 -1.72
N GLU A 58 -22.95 1.08 -1.66
CA GLU A 58 -23.08 0.29 -0.42
C GLU A 58 -21.70 0.01 0.21
N LEU A 59 -20.70 -0.30 -0.60
CA LEU A 59 -19.32 -0.53 -0.12
C LEU A 59 -18.68 0.77 0.37
N ARG A 60 -18.86 1.86 -0.39
CA ARG A 60 -18.32 3.17 -0.02
C ARG A 60 -18.94 3.70 1.28
N ASP A 61 -20.25 3.51 1.46
CA ASP A 61 -20.94 3.84 2.70
C ASP A 61 -20.43 3.00 3.87
N ALA A 62 -20.28 1.70 3.70
CA ALA A 62 -19.72 0.81 4.70
C ALA A 62 -18.29 1.22 5.11
N ILE A 63 -17.47 1.71 4.17
CA ILE A 63 -16.14 2.26 4.44
C ILE A 63 -16.24 3.52 5.30
N CYS A 64 -17.13 4.46 4.96
CA CYS A 64 -17.35 5.68 5.77
C CYS A 64 -17.80 5.34 7.19
N VAL A 65 -18.74 4.42 7.33
CA VAL A 65 -19.23 3.95 8.65
C VAL A 65 -18.08 3.30 9.45
N LYS A 66 -17.28 2.46 8.82
CA LYS A 66 -16.10 1.81 9.46
C LYS A 66 -15.10 2.84 9.95
N LEU A 67 -14.72 3.79 9.11
CA LEU A 67 -13.75 4.83 9.45
C LEU A 67 -14.22 5.70 10.61
N LYS A 68 -15.51 6.05 10.62
CA LYS A 68 -16.08 6.80 11.74
C LYS A 68 -16.08 6.00 13.05
N ARG A 69 -16.50 4.73 12.98
CA ARG A 69 -16.64 3.86 14.17
C ARG A 69 -15.28 3.48 14.77
N GLU A 70 -14.31 3.12 13.93
CA GLU A 70 -13.07 2.51 14.39
C GLU A 70 -11.89 3.48 14.45
N ASN A 71 -11.91 4.52 13.62
CA ASN A 71 -10.81 5.47 13.52
C ASN A 71 -11.19 6.90 13.97
N GLY A 72 -12.47 7.17 14.25
CA GLY A 72 -12.95 8.50 14.62
C GLY A 72 -12.93 9.52 13.46
N ILE A 73 -12.76 9.06 12.22
CA ILE A 73 -12.63 9.91 11.03
C ILE A 73 -13.96 9.92 10.28
N SER A 74 -14.48 11.10 9.98
CA SER A 74 -15.71 11.26 9.21
C SER A 74 -15.40 11.67 7.79
N TYR A 75 -15.87 10.89 6.82
CA TYR A 75 -15.81 11.18 5.40
C TYR A 75 -17.18 11.06 4.76
N ASP A 76 -17.41 11.84 3.70
CA ASP A 76 -18.56 11.69 2.81
C ASP A 76 -18.27 10.67 1.71
N LEU A 77 -19.33 10.15 1.08
CA LEU A 77 -19.20 9.21 -0.05
C LEU A 77 -18.31 9.76 -1.18
N SER A 78 -18.32 11.07 -1.42
CA SER A 78 -17.49 11.73 -2.43
C SER A 78 -15.99 11.64 -2.15
N ASN A 79 -15.59 11.35 -0.91
CA ASN A 79 -14.19 11.22 -0.50
C ASN A 79 -13.66 9.78 -0.61
N VAL A 80 -14.53 8.82 -1.01
CA VAL A 80 -14.16 7.40 -1.05
C VAL A 80 -14.17 6.90 -2.49
N LEU A 81 -13.06 6.30 -2.90
CA LEU A 81 -12.90 5.58 -4.15
C LEU A 81 -12.40 4.18 -3.86
N VAL A 82 -13.02 3.18 -4.49
CA VAL A 82 -12.62 1.78 -4.40
C VAL A 82 -11.83 1.38 -5.64
N SER A 83 -10.71 0.72 -5.44
CA SER A 83 -9.84 0.24 -6.53
C SER A 83 -9.44 -1.22 -6.33
N ASN A 84 -8.79 -1.81 -7.33
CA ASN A 84 -8.38 -3.21 -7.32
C ASN A 84 -7.12 -3.40 -6.45
N GLY A 85 -7.30 -3.29 -5.13
CA GLY A 85 -6.25 -3.42 -4.13
C GLY A 85 -5.42 -2.14 -3.96
N GLU A 86 -4.62 -2.15 -2.91
CA GLU A 86 -3.79 -1.02 -2.48
C GLU A 86 -2.82 -0.54 -3.57
N LYS A 87 -2.25 -1.47 -4.34
CA LYS A 87 -1.30 -1.11 -5.41
C LYS A 87 -1.92 -0.19 -6.44
N GLN A 88 -3.15 -0.47 -6.86
CA GLN A 88 -3.85 0.40 -7.82
C GLN A 88 -4.20 1.75 -7.18
N SER A 89 -4.61 1.77 -5.91
CA SER A 89 -4.91 3.01 -5.19
C SER A 89 -3.71 3.94 -5.16
N LEU A 90 -2.55 3.42 -4.75
CA LEU A 90 -1.30 4.19 -4.65
C LEU A 90 -0.78 4.64 -6.01
N TYR A 91 -0.81 3.74 -7.01
CA TYR A 91 -0.44 4.10 -8.38
C TYR A 91 -1.32 5.23 -8.91
N THR A 92 -2.64 5.09 -8.78
CA THR A 92 -3.59 6.11 -9.27
C THR A 92 -3.42 7.43 -8.51
N ALA A 93 -3.19 7.39 -7.20
CA ALA A 93 -2.92 8.58 -6.41
C ALA A 93 -1.65 9.29 -6.88
N CYS A 94 -0.55 8.56 -7.10
CA CYS A 94 0.68 9.14 -7.62
C CYS A 94 0.47 9.78 -9.00
N GLN A 95 -0.24 9.09 -9.92
CA GLN A 95 -0.55 9.62 -11.25
C GLN A 95 -1.42 10.88 -11.22
N ALA A 96 -2.30 11.00 -10.23
CA ALA A 96 -3.20 12.15 -10.10
C ALA A 96 -2.55 13.36 -9.43
N LEU A 97 -1.57 13.13 -8.56
CA LEU A 97 -1.01 14.17 -7.68
C LEU A 97 0.32 14.73 -8.15
N PHE A 98 1.12 13.95 -8.89
CA PHE A 98 2.49 14.31 -9.22
C PHE A 98 2.67 14.50 -10.73
N ASN A 99 3.63 15.36 -11.08
CA ASN A 99 4.02 15.71 -12.45
C ASN A 99 5.52 15.50 -12.64
N PRO A 100 5.99 15.44 -13.91
CA PRO A 100 7.42 15.44 -14.20
C PRO A 100 8.15 16.61 -13.53
N GLY A 101 9.21 16.28 -12.79
CA GLY A 101 10.01 17.26 -12.05
C GLY A 101 9.62 17.45 -10.57
N ASP A 102 8.49 16.91 -10.16
CA ASP A 102 8.13 16.85 -8.74
C ASP A 102 9.01 15.83 -8.00
N SER A 103 9.14 16.01 -6.70
CA SER A 103 9.84 15.08 -5.80
C SER A 103 8.88 14.59 -4.70
N VAL A 104 9.03 13.33 -4.31
CA VAL A 104 8.21 12.71 -3.27
C VAL A 104 9.10 11.98 -2.28
N VAL A 105 8.96 12.30 -1.00
CA VAL A 105 9.72 11.66 0.08
C VAL A 105 9.13 10.29 0.39
N ALA A 106 10.01 9.32 0.59
CA ALA A 106 9.70 8.00 1.17
C ALA A 106 10.80 7.62 2.17
N PHE A 107 10.43 6.92 3.24
CA PHE A 107 11.34 6.58 4.34
C PHE A 107 11.85 5.14 4.21
N SER A 108 13.16 4.96 4.28
CA SER A 108 13.81 3.64 4.20
C SER A 108 14.00 3.03 5.60
N PRO A 109 13.79 1.71 5.79
CA PRO A 109 13.31 0.72 4.81
C PRO A 109 11.84 0.93 4.44
N TYR A 110 11.52 0.74 3.16
CA TYR A 110 10.19 0.95 2.61
C TYR A 110 9.68 -0.27 1.86
N TRP A 111 8.36 -0.36 1.69
CA TRP A 111 7.80 -1.30 0.73
C TRP A 111 8.28 -0.98 -0.68
N VAL A 112 8.88 -1.96 -1.33
CA VAL A 112 9.59 -1.83 -2.62
C VAL A 112 8.78 -1.15 -3.73
N SER A 113 7.44 -1.10 -3.60
CA SER A 113 6.57 -0.49 -4.60
C SER A 113 6.49 1.04 -4.50
N PHE A 114 6.78 1.66 -3.35
CA PHE A 114 6.64 3.12 -3.19
C PHE A 114 7.50 3.92 -4.18
N PRO A 115 8.81 3.69 -4.29
CA PRO A 115 9.62 4.41 -5.26
C PRO A 115 9.18 4.17 -6.71
N GLU A 116 8.67 2.98 -7.00
CA GLU A 116 8.23 2.65 -8.36
C GLU A 116 6.96 3.42 -8.74
N PHE A 117 5.99 3.58 -7.85
CA PHE A 117 4.80 4.40 -8.11
C PHE A 117 5.16 5.87 -8.35
N ILE A 118 6.14 6.40 -7.59
CA ILE A 118 6.64 7.76 -7.77
C ILE A 118 7.28 7.90 -9.16
N LYS A 119 8.16 6.98 -9.53
CA LYS A 119 8.83 6.99 -10.85
C LYS A 119 7.84 6.84 -12.00
N MET A 120 6.81 6.02 -11.84
CA MET A 120 5.75 5.83 -12.86
C MET A 120 4.90 7.09 -13.09
N ALA A 121 4.93 8.04 -12.15
CA ALA A 121 4.36 9.38 -12.32
C ALA A 121 5.38 10.41 -12.85
N ASP A 122 6.52 9.95 -13.38
CA ASP A 122 7.65 10.79 -13.83
C ASP A 122 8.19 11.74 -12.75
N ALA A 123 7.90 11.43 -11.48
CA ALA A 123 8.41 12.13 -10.32
C ALA A 123 9.67 11.45 -9.74
N LYS A 124 10.42 12.18 -8.92
CA LYS A 124 11.66 11.70 -8.31
C LYS A 124 11.42 11.23 -6.88
N PRO A 125 11.71 9.96 -6.51
CA PRO A 125 11.70 9.54 -5.13
C PRO A 125 12.91 10.14 -4.38
N ILE A 126 12.65 10.78 -3.26
CA ILE A 126 13.67 11.25 -2.30
C ILE A 126 13.61 10.30 -1.11
N ILE A 127 14.66 9.52 -0.94
CA ILE A 127 14.71 8.53 0.15
C ILE A 127 15.34 9.19 1.36
N VAL A 128 14.63 9.12 2.48
CA VAL A 128 15.08 9.57 3.81
C VAL A 128 15.30 8.35 4.66
N ASP A 129 16.41 8.31 5.38
CA ASP A 129 16.72 7.20 6.25
C ASP A 129 15.90 7.25 7.55
N THR A 130 15.65 6.08 8.12
CA THR A 130 15.14 5.94 9.48
C THR A 130 16.24 5.39 10.38
N LEU A 131 16.10 5.57 11.68
CA LEU A 131 17.11 5.20 12.66
C LEU A 131 16.76 3.83 13.29
N PRO A 132 17.44 2.74 12.92
CA PRO A 132 17.15 1.40 13.44
C PRO A 132 17.21 1.31 14.97
N ASP A 133 18.18 2.01 15.56
CA ASP A 133 18.36 2.06 17.02
C ASP A 133 17.29 2.87 17.74
N ASN A 134 16.48 3.62 17.00
CA ASN A 134 15.35 4.40 17.48
C ASN A 134 14.02 3.92 16.86
N ASN A 135 13.80 2.61 16.87
CA ASN A 135 12.55 1.99 16.39
C ASN A 135 12.12 2.41 14.97
N PHE A 136 13.09 2.69 14.12
CA PHE A 136 12.85 3.18 12.74
C PHE A 136 12.07 4.50 12.67
N GLU A 137 12.25 5.36 13.66
CA GLU A 137 11.80 6.76 13.56
C GLU A 137 12.56 7.48 12.44
N PRO A 138 11.94 8.46 11.77
CA PRO A 138 12.61 9.25 10.73
C PRO A 138 13.85 9.95 11.26
N ASP A 139 14.92 9.94 10.47
CA ASP A 139 16.04 10.82 10.69
C ASP A 139 15.67 12.24 10.20
N PHE A 140 15.30 13.10 11.13
CA PHE A 140 14.89 14.46 10.81
C PHE A 140 16.03 15.32 10.30
N VAL A 141 17.28 15.04 10.65
CA VAL A 141 18.46 15.73 10.11
C VAL A 141 18.64 15.38 8.63
N ASP A 142 18.51 14.09 8.30
CA ASP A 142 18.54 13.62 6.91
C ASP A 142 17.36 14.19 6.12
N LEU A 143 16.15 14.17 6.69
CA LEU A 143 14.96 14.75 6.07
C LEU A 143 15.18 16.25 5.74
N GLU A 144 15.55 17.06 6.72
CA GLU A 144 15.77 18.50 6.52
C GLU A 144 16.83 18.80 5.45
N SER A 145 17.91 18.00 5.40
CA SER A 145 18.95 18.14 4.39
C SER A 145 18.49 17.89 2.96
N LYS A 146 17.40 17.13 2.79
CA LYS A 146 16.84 16.72 1.49
C LYS A 146 15.62 17.53 1.06
N LEU A 147 15.05 18.36 1.96
CA LEU A 147 13.89 19.20 1.63
C LEU A 147 14.25 20.29 0.62
N ASP A 148 13.48 20.37 -0.45
CA ASP A 148 13.54 21.44 -1.44
C ASP A 148 12.15 21.85 -1.93
N LYS A 149 12.09 22.89 -2.79
CA LYS A 149 10.84 23.44 -3.34
C LYS A 149 10.08 22.48 -4.28
N ASN A 150 10.73 21.44 -4.75
CA ASN A 150 10.15 20.47 -5.69
C ASN A 150 9.42 19.33 -4.96
N ILE A 151 9.57 19.22 -3.64
CA ILE A 151 8.88 18.22 -2.86
C ILE A 151 7.38 18.55 -2.83
N LYS A 152 6.57 17.63 -3.37
CA LYS A 152 5.11 17.74 -3.48
C LYS A 152 4.35 16.76 -2.63
N GLY A 153 5.04 15.74 -2.12
CA GLY A 153 4.39 14.72 -1.31
C GLY A 153 5.35 13.97 -0.41
N VAL A 154 4.78 13.33 0.59
CA VAL A 154 5.46 12.44 1.51
C VAL A 154 4.62 11.17 1.64
N ILE A 155 5.23 10.00 1.49
CA ILE A 155 4.60 8.72 1.75
C ILE A 155 4.96 8.29 3.17
N ILE A 156 3.95 8.20 4.02
CA ILE A 156 4.07 7.71 5.40
C ILE A 156 3.42 6.34 5.48
N ASN A 157 4.14 5.36 6.04
CA ASN A 157 3.64 4.01 6.27
C ASN A 157 3.94 3.59 7.71
N SER A 158 2.94 3.71 8.60
CA SER A 158 3.04 3.33 10.01
C SER A 158 1.75 2.62 10.44
N PRO A 159 1.81 1.39 10.96
CA PRO A 159 3.00 0.51 11.09
C PRO A 159 3.69 0.26 9.75
N SER A 160 5.03 0.27 9.77
CA SER A 160 5.82 0.23 8.53
C SER A 160 5.90 -1.17 7.93
N ASN A 161 5.79 -1.27 6.63
CA ASN A 161 6.24 -2.41 5.85
C ASN A 161 7.62 -2.06 5.24
N PRO A 162 8.75 -2.77 5.59
CA PRO A 162 8.76 -4.11 6.18
C PRO A 162 9.08 -4.21 7.67
N THR A 163 9.37 -3.11 8.38
CA THR A 163 9.99 -3.17 9.71
C THR A 163 9.00 -3.49 10.84
N GLY A 164 7.71 -3.21 10.65
CA GLY A 164 6.70 -3.26 11.71
C GLY A 164 6.79 -2.09 12.71
N GLY A 165 7.72 -1.17 12.52
CA GLY A 165 7.88 0.00 13.38
C GLY A 165 6.65 0.92 13.35
N VAL A 166 6.29 1.43 14.51
CA VAL A 166 5.21 2.41 14.69
C VAL A 166 5.85 3.70 15.18
N TRP A 167 5.64 4.78 14.44
CA TRP A 167 6.21 6.07 14.81
C TRP A 167 5.46 6.68 15.99
N SER A 168 6.20 7.40 16.82
CA SER A 168 5.64 8.18 17.92
C SER A 168 4.81 9.38 17.42
N ASN A 169 3.98 9.94 18.31
CA ASN A 169 3.20 11.16 18.03
C ASN A 169 4.07 12.41 18.07
#